data_abfe71077309d8f125dd93997287bbe8
#
_entry.id   abfe71077309d8f125dd93997287bbe8
#
_cell.length_a   1.000
_cell.length_b   1.000
_cell.length_c   1.000
_cell.angle_alpha   90.00
_cell.angle_beta   90.00
_cell.angle_gamma   90.00
#
_symmetry.space_group_name_H-M   'P 1'
#
loop_
_entity.id
_entity.type
_entity.pdbx_description
1 polymer ?
#
loop_
_entity_poly.entity_id
_entity_poly.type
_entity_poly.pdbx_seq_one_letter_code
_entity_poly.pdbx_strand_id
1 'polypeptide(L)'
;MQSWKIWKQKLLKKENHNYIMGNRKFKIYRGDNTKGELVDYNCDITEGMVVLDAMHRIQADDANDMACRWNCKAGKCGSCSVEINGRPKLACMTRMNEYSPDETIMITPLKAFPIIKDTVTDVSWNYKQNLKIKPFSPAQNKNNTEKGLVMQQVDVERTQHFRKCIECYLCQNVCHVIRDQGAQDKFVGPRFMIRLASLEMHPMDDADRIPAIKDDYGSGMCNITRCCTEVCPEDIQITDDGIIPLKERVVDRYFDPFMILFRKIFKK
;
A
#
# COMPACT_ATOMS: atom_id res chain seq x y z
N MET A 1 -34.85 11.05 42.21
CA MET A 1 -33.50 11.67 42.27
C MET A 1 -32.37 10.71 42.64
N GLN A 2 -32.58 9.65 43.40
CA GLN A 2 -31.53 8.66 43.76
C GLN A 2 -31.09 7.77 42.59
N SER A 3 -31.97 7.39 41.69
CA SER A 3 -31.62 6.51 40.55
C SER A 3 -30.63 7.15 39.56
N TRP A 4 -30.70 8.46 39.36
CA TRP A 4 -29.82 9.21 38.48
C TRP A 4 -28.38 9.33 39.01
N LYS A 5 -28.23 9.45 40.36
CA LYS A 5 -26.92 9.45 41.01
C LYS A 5 -26.23 8.08 40.93
N ILE A 6 -26.97 7.00 41.10
CA ILE A 6 -26.47 5.63 40.94
C ILE A 6 -26.06 5.35 39.48
N TRP A 7 -26.83 5.84 38.51
CA TRP A 7 -26.49 5.69 37.08
C TRP A 7 -25.23 6.49 36.73
N LYS A 8 -25.10 7.72 37.22
CA LYS A 8 -23.92 8.56 37.04
C LYS A 8 -22.66 7.98 37.73
N GLN A 9 -22.80 7.38 38.91
CA GLN A 9 -21.69 6.65 39.55
C GLN A 9 -21.31 5.36 38.81
N LYS A 10 -22.26 4.67 38.17
CA LYS A 10 -21.96 3.50 37.30
C LYS A 10 -21.31 3.91 36.01
N LEU A 11 -21.66 5.06 35.43
CA LEU A 11 -20.96 5.62 34.24
C LEU A 11 -19.53 6.05 34.62
N LEU A 12 -19.33 6.77 35.70
CA LEU A 12 -17.99 7.18 36.16
C LEU A 12 -17.10 5.99 36.55
N LYS A 13 -17.69 4.87 37.01
CA LYS A 13 -16.95 3.60 37.22
C LYS A 13 -16.65 2.86 35.89
N LYS A 14 -17.43 3.07 34.84
CA LYS A 14 -17.12 2.50 33.51
C LYS A 14 -16.03 3.27 32.73
N GLU A 15 -15.78 4.54 33.07
CA GLU A 15 -14.79 5.37 32.41
C GLU A 15 -13.34 5.08 32.82
N ASN A 16 -13.10 4.25 33.87
CA ASN A 16 -11.74 3.95 34.36
C ASN A 16 -11.34 2.46 34.28
N HIS A 17 -11.98 1.64 33.46
CA HIS A 17 -11.49 0.29 33.14
C HIS A 17 -10.88 0.24 31.76
N ASN A 18 -9.90 1.11 31.49
CA ASN A 18 -8.86 0.78 30.52
C ASN A 18 -8.02 -0.34 31.15
N TYR A 19 -8.31 -1.58 30.77
CA TYR A 19 -7.53 -2.74 31.19
C TYR A 19 -6.11 -2.52 30.66
N ILE A 20 -5.18 -2.14 31.53
CA ILE A 20 -3.78 -1.97 31.17
C ILE A 20 -3.24 -3.38 30.90
N MET A 21 -2.94 -3.67 29.64
CA MET A 21 -2.32 -4.93 29.21
C MET A 21 -0.83 -5.00 29.56
N GLY A 22 -0.30 -3.97 30.22
CA GLY A 22 1.09 -3.84 30.65
C GLY A 22 1.86 -2.77 29.90
N ASN A 23 3.05 -2.48 30.41
CA ASN A 23 4.01 -1.57 29.79
C ASN A 23 4.75 -2.30 28.68
N ARG A 24 4.91 -1.65 27.52
CA ARG A 24 5.57 -2.21 26.35
C ARG A 24 6.76 -1.37 25.92
N LYS A 25 7.80 -2.03 25.48
CA LYS A 25 9.01 -1.40 24.95
C LYS A 25 8.88 -1.13 23.46
N PHE A 26 9.22 0.07 23.05
CA PHE A 26 9.30 0.50 21.67
C PHE A 26 10.70 0.97 21.33
N LYS A 27 11.16 0.69 20.12
CA LYS A 27 12.32 1.32 19.50
C LYS A 27 11.86 2.05 18.26
N ILE A 28 11.84 3.38 18.31
CA ILE A 28 11.34 4.21 17.20
C ILE A 28 12.50 4.96 16.59
N TYR A 29 12.59 4.90 15.26
CA TYR A 29 13.59 5.68 14.54
C TYR A 29 13.31 7.17 14.69
N ARG A 30 14.35 7.92 15.10
CA ARG A 30 14.35 9.36 15.23
C ARG A 30 15.49 9.94 14.42
N GLY A 31 15.19 10.92 13.60
CA GLY A 31 16.16 11.58 12.73
C GLY A 31 15.62 11.89 11.34
N ASP A 32 16.55 12.18 10.45
CA ASP A 32 16.26 12.54 9.06
C ASP A 32 17.07 11.69 8.06
N ASN A 33 17.19 12.15 6.83
CA ASN A 33 17.93 11.46 5.77
C ASN A 33 19.48 11.50 5.97
N THR A 34 19.98 12.33 6.87
CA THR A 34 21.44 12.53 7.11
C THR A 34 21.92 11.82 8.36
N LYS A 35 21.12 11.87 9.43
CA LYS A 35 21.45 11.28 10.72
C LYS A 35 20.20 10.81 11.43
N GLY A 36 20.25 9.62 11.99
CA GLY A 36 19.18 9.11 12.83
C GLY A 36 19.59 7.85 13.59
N GLU A 37 18.81 7.54 14.62
CA GLU A 37 19.03 6.41 15.49
C GLU A 37 17.71 5.82 16.00
N LEU A 38 17.77 4.62 16.55
CA LEU A 38 16.63 4.00 17.24
C LEU A 38 16.63 4.45 18.69
N VAL A 39 15.57 5.12 19.12
CA VAL A 39 15.37 5.61 20.49
C VAL A 39 14.38 4.72 21.21
N ASP A 40 14.72 4.38 22.46
CA ASP A 40 13.87 3.53 23.32
C ASP A 40 12.78 4.37 23.99
N TYR A 41 11.55 3.84 23.96
CA TYR A 41 10.37 4.38 24.63
C TYR A 41 9.62 3.28 25.36
N ASN A 42 8.88 3.65 26.39
CA ASN A 42 7.95 2.77 27.07
C ASN A 42 6.53 3.34 26.96
N CYS A 43 5.56 2.47 26.76
CA CYS A 43 4.16 2.90 26.65
C CYS A 43 3.23 1.91 27.33
N ASP A 44 2.33 2.41 28.14
CA ASP A 44 1.26 1.62 28.75
C ASP A 44 0.20 1.31 27.69
N ILE A 45 -0.01 0.03 27.45
CA ILE A 45 -0.95 -0.44 26.44
C ILE A 45 -2.27 -0.83 27.10
N THR A 46 -3.35 -0.35 26.54
CA THR A 46 -4.70 -0.73 26.94
C THR A 46 -5.33 -1.66 25.90
N GLU A 47 -6.36 -2.38 26.31
CA GLU A 47 -7.08 -3.29 25.42
C GLU A 47 -7.61 -2.56 24.18
N GLY A 48 -7.43 -3.19 22.99
CA GLY A 48 -7.88 -2.64 21.72
C GLY A 48 -6.95 -1.64 21.04
N MET A 49 -5.86 -1.20 21.72
CA MET A 49 -4.89 -0.28 21.10
C MET A 49 -4.22 -0.89 19.87
N VAL A 50 -3.97 -0.02 18.90
CA VAL A 50 -3.13 -0.28 17.74
C VAL A 50 -1.78 0.43 17.87
N VAL A 51 -0.80 0.04 17.06
CA VAL A 51 0.54 0.64 17.08
C VAL A 51 0.49 2.17 16.93
N LEU A 52 -0.41 2.70 16.08
CA LEU A 52 -0.58 4.15 15.92
C LEU A 52 -1.00 4.85 17.22
N ASP A 53 -1.86 4.22 18.04
CA ASP A 53 -2.28 4.81 19.31
C ASP A 53 -1.12 4.86 20.32
N ALA A 54 -0.28 3.82 20.32
CA ALA A 54 0.93 3.82 21.14
C ALA A 54 1.92 4.92 20.68
N MET A 55 2.11 5.08 19.36
CA MET A 55 2.93 6.18 18.82
C MET A 55 2.41 7.55 19.26
N HIS A 56 1.09 7.78 19.21
CA HIS A 56 0.49 9.05 19.65
C HIS A 56 0.66 9.27 21.14
N ARG A 57 0.57 8.22 21.97
CA ARG A 57 0.81 8.33 23.41
C ARG A 57 2.27 8.69 23.70
N ILE A 58 3.22 8.00 23.07
CA ILE A 58 4.65 8.33 23.18
C ILE A 58 4.91 9.77 22.71
N GLN A 59 4.25 10.20 21.62
CA GLN A 59 4.36 11.59 21.13
C GLN A 59 3.83 12.59 22.16
N ALA A 60 2.75 12.28 22.84
CA ALA A 60 2.16 13.18 23.84
C ALA A 60 2.98 13.25 25.13
N ASP A 61 3.52 12.11 25.59
CA ASP A 61 4.11 11.99 26.92
C ASP A 61 5.63 12.23 26.90
N ASP A 62 6.37 11.70 25.90
CA ASP A 62 7.82 11.63 25.90
C ASP A 62 8.51 12.33 24.71
N ALA A 63 7.82 12.44 23.55
CA ALA A 63 8.43 12.84 22.31
C ALA A 63 7.55 13.78 21.47
N ASN A 64 7.24 14.95 22.02
CA ASN A 64 6.32 15.93 21.40
C ASN A 64 6.74 16.38 19.98
N ASP A 65 8.01 16.25 19.64
CA ASP A 65 8.56 16.60 18.34
C ASP A 65 8.62 15.42 17.34
N MET A 66 8.17 14.22 17.76
CA MET A 66 8.18 13.03 16.91
C MET A 66 7.24 13.20 15.71
N ALA A 67 7.80 13.05 14.51
CA ALA A 67 7.00 13.10 13.29
C ALA A 67 6.40 11.72 12.98
N CYS A 68 5.08 11.66 12.93
CA CYS A 68 4.34 10.52 12.40
C CYS A 68 3.21 11.00 11.49
N ARG A 69 2.99 10.27 10.39
CA ARG A 69 1.92 10.61 9.43
C ARG A 69 0.70 9.73 9.69
N TRP A 70 -0.45 10.36 9.79
CA TRP A 70 -1.74 9.65 9.92
C TRP A 70 -2.90 10.51 9.43
N ASN A 71 -4.07 9.88 9.17
CA ASN A 71 -5.29 10.59 8.80
C ASN A 71 -6.55 9.83 9.24
N CYS A 72 -6.96 8.77 8.50
CA CYS A 72 -8.27 8.14 8.69
C CYS A 72 -8.41 7.26 9.93
N LYS A 73 -7.32 6.70 10.48
CA LYS A 73 -7.29 5.69 11.56
C LYS A 73 -8.12 4.41 11.29
N ALA A 74 -8.46 4.15 10.03
CA ALA A 74 -9.39 3.08 9.63
C ALA A 74 -8.88 2.24 8.44
N GLY A 75 -7.57 2.25 8.17
CA GLY A 75 -6.95 1.47 7.10
C GLY A 75 -7.32 1.88 5.68
N LYS A 76 -7.82 3.12 5.44
CA LYS A 76 -8.37 3.53 4.13
C LYS A 76 -7.59 4.64 3.41
N CYS A 77 -6.57 5.24 4.04
CA CYS A 77 -5.84 6.34 3.43
C CYS A 77 -4.35 6.06 3.18
N GLY A 78 -3.81 4.96 3.70
CA GLY A 78 -2.40 4.60 3.54
C GLY A 78 -1.39 5.51 4.26
N SER A 79 -1.81 6.61 4.90
CA SER A 79 -0.89 7.63 5.45
C SER A 79 0.01 7.12 6.57
N CYS A 80 -0.46 6.19 7.41
CA CYS A 80 0.26 5.65 8.57
C CYS A 80 1.16 4.46 8.24
N SER A 81 1.61 4.33 7.00
CA SER A 81 2.50 3.28 6.55
C SER A 81 3.90 3.43 7.16
N VAL A 82 4.36 2.39 7.85
CA VAL A 82 5.68 2.29 8.50
C VAL A 82 6.19 0.85 8.43
N GLU A 83 7.46 0.62 8.75
CA GLU A 83 7.94 -0.74 9.04
C GLU A 83 7.81 -1.03 10.53
N ILE A 84 7.15 -2.13 10.87
CA ILE A 84 7.02 -2.62 12.24
C ILE A 84 7.73 -3.97 12.32
N ASN A 85 8.76 -4.08 13.13
CA ASN A 85 9.64 -5.23 13.24
C ASN A 85 10.17 -5.71 11.86
N GLY A 86 10.53 -4.74 11.00
CA GLY A 86 11.06 -4.98 9.66
C GLY A 86 10.02 -5.34 8.60
N ARG A 87 8.73 -5.38 8.94
CA ARG A 87 7.63 -5.61 7.99
C ARG A 87 6.85 -4.34 7.74
N PRO A 88 6.63 -3.94 6.48
CA PRO A 88 5.80 -2.79 6.16
C PRO A 88 4.33 -3.08 6.48
N LYS A 89 3.73 -2.25 7.33
CA LYS A 89 2.35 -2.37 7.82
C LYS A 89 1.70 -0.99 7.96
N LEU A 90 0.37 -0.98 8.07
CA LEU A 90 -0.39 0.20 8.49
C LEU A 90 -0.43 0.26 10.01
N ALA A 91 0.16 1.29 10.62
CA ALA A 91 0.20 1.42 12.07
C ALA A 91 -1.20 1.47 12.71
N CYS A 92 -2.21 2.04 12.01
CA CYS A 92 -3.58 2.10 12.48
C CYS A 92 -4.36 0.77 12.40
N MET A 93 -3.82 -0.24 11.69
CA MET A 93 -4.46 -1.55 11.57
C MET A 93 -3.71 -2.64 12.31
N THR A 94 -2.49 -2.37 12.76
CA THR A 94 -1.65 -3.33 13.48
C THR A 94 -1.99 -3.28 14.97
N ARG A 95 -2.60 -4.35 15.48
CA ARG A 95 -3.04 -4.43 16.86
C ARG A 95 -1.89 -4.78 17.79
N MET A 96 -1.89 -4.20 18.98
CA MET A 96 -0.86 -4.45 19.99
C MET A 96 -0.86 -5.89 20.51
N ASN A 97 -1.98 -6.60 20.45
CA ASN A 97 -2.09 -8.01 20.83
C ASN A 97 -1.50 -9.00 19.79
N GLU A 98 -1.09 -8.53 18.61
CA GLU A 98 -0.33 -9.36 17.65
C GLU A 98 1.10 -9.67 18.13
N TYR A 99 1.59 -8.93 19.13
CA TYR A 99 2.95 -9.03 19.65
C TYR A 99 2.96 -9.59 21.08
N SER A 100 3.96 -10.42 21.39
CA SER A 100 4.13 -10.98 22.73
C SER A 100 4.39 -9.86 23.77
N PRO A 101 3.96 -10.03 25.05
CA PRO A 101 4.13 -9.02 26.10
C PRO A 101 5.56 -8.49 26.24
N ASP A 102 6.55 -9.34 26.11
CA ASP A 102 7.97 -9.01 26.30
C ASP A 102 8.68 -8.61 25.00
N GLU A 103 7.97 -8.63 23.88
CA GLU A 103 8.53 -8.28 22.57
C GLU A 103 8.71 -6.77 22.46
N THR A 104 9.91 -6.32 22.11
CA THR A 104 10.17 -4.92 21.78
C THR A 104 9.66 -4.63 20.35
N ILE A 105 8.85 -3.59 20.23
CA ILE A 105 8.27 -3.20 18.94
C ILE A 105 9.14 -2.15 18.30
N MET A 106 9.80 -2.52 17.20
CA MET A 106 10.66 -1.61 16.45
C MET A 106 9.85 -0.94 15.33
N ILE A 107 9.86 0.39 15.28
CA ILE A 107 9.17 1.19 14.26
C ILE A 107 10.18 2.01 13.49
N THR A 108 10.24 1.79 12.18
CA THR A 108 11.14 2.50 11.27
C THR A 108 10.40 3.06 10.07
N PRO A 109 10.93 4.11 9.41
CA PRO A 109 10.36 4.62 8.17
C PRO A 109 10.38 3.57 7.06
N LEU A 110 9.58 3.78 6.02
CA LEU A 110 9.60 2.96 4.81
C LEU A 110 10.94 3.11 4.09
N LYS A 111 11.74 2.06 4.03
CA LYS A 111 13.14 2.09 3.53
C LYS A 111 13.29 2.38 2.06
N ALA A 112 12.25 2.13 1.25
CA ALA A 112 12.29 2.39 -0.18
C ALA A 112 12.21 3.88 -0.54
N PHE A 113 11.97 4.76 0.44
CA PHE A 113 11.76 6.18 0.21
C PHE A 113 12.68 7.03 1.09
N PRO A 114 13.09 8.23 0.60
CA PRO A 114 13.88 9.16 1.40
C PRO A 114 13.15 9.56 2.70
N ILE A 115 13.89 9.68 3.79
CA ILE A 115 13.33 10.08 5.08
C ILE A 115 13.23 11.61 5.11
N ILE A 116 12.05 12.13 5.49
CA ILE A 116 11.87 13.55 5.78
C ILE A 116 12.21 13.81 7.25
N LYS A 117 11.53 13.12 8.15
CA LYS A 117 11.78 13.16 9.60
C LYS A 117 11.16 11.93 10.27
N ASP A 118 11.91 11.27 11.12
CA ASP A 118 11.49 10.12 11.95
C ASP A 118 10.83 9.01 11.10
N THR A 119 9.53 8.76 11.27
CA THR A 119 8.79 7.75 10.51
C THR A 119 8.18 8.29 9.21
N VAL A 120 8.36 9.57 8.92
CA VAL A 120 7.78 10.23 7.73
C VAL A 120 8.74 10.20 6.56
N THR A 121 8.30 9.67 5.43
CA THR A 121 9.09 9.54 4.21
C THR A 121 8.53 10.38 3.06
N ASP A 122 9.39 10.74 2.10
CA ASP A 122 9.01 11.40 0.86
C ASP A 122 8.55 10.38 -0.18
N VAL A 123 7.26 10.35 -0.42
CA VAL A 123 6.62 9.47 -1.40
C VAL A 123 6.35 10.16 -2.76
N SER A 124 6.89 11.34 -2.98
CA SER A 124 6.64 12.16 -4.17
C SER A 124 7.05 11.48 -5.48
N TRP A 125 8.05 10.60 -5.44
CA TRP A 125 8.43 9.77 -6.58
C TRP A 125 7.23 9.01 -7.16
N ASN A 126 6.35 8.49 -6.29
CA ASN A 126 5.16 7.73 -6.73
C ASN A 126 4.19 8.62 -7.53
N TYR A 127 3.99 9.86 -7.12
CA TYR A 127 3.14 10.80 -7.87
C TYR A 127 3.72 11.11 -9.25
N LYS A 128 5.06 11.26 -9.33
CA LYS A 128 5.75 11.45 -10.62
C LYS A 128 5.58 10.26 -11.55
N GLN A 129 5.64 9.02 -11.02
CA GLN A 129 5.38 7.82 -11.82
C GLN A 129 3.92 7.74 -12.29
N ASN A 130 2.96 8.09 -11.42
CA ASN A 130 1.55 8.08 -11.80
C ASN A 130 1.24 9.03 -12.96
N LEU A 131 1.89 10.20 -13.01
CA LEU A 131 1.72 11.18 -14.10
C LEU A 131 2.25 10.69 -15.46
N LYS A 132 3.20 9.74 -15.48
CA LYS A 132 3.72 9.15 -16.72
C LYS A 132 2.76 8.14 -17.35
N ILE A 133 1.85 7.57 -16.56
CA ILE A 133 0.92 6.55 -17.05
C ILE A 133 -0.14 7.21 -17.92
N LYS A 134 -0.18 6.78 -19.18
CA LYS A 134 -1.20 7.23 -20.13
C LYS A 134 -2.60 6.96 -19.56
N PRO A 135 -3.46 7.99 -19.42
CA PRO A 135 -4.78 7.85 -18.83
C PRO A 135 -5.70 6.96 -19.65
N PHE A 136 -6.87 6.66 -19.11
CA PHE A 136 -7.94 5.96 -19.81
C PHE A 136 -8.30 6.70 -21.11
N SER A 137 -8.36 5.96 -22.22
CA SER A 137 -8.74 6.47 -23.54
C SER A 137 -10.01 5.74 -24.00
N PRO A 138 -11.18 6.38 -23.91
CA PRO A 138 -12.42 5.71 -24.23
C PRO A 138 -12.49 5.30 -25.72
N ALA A 139 -12.83 4.04 -25.97
CA ALA A 139 -13.08 3.50 -27.29
C ALA A 139 -14.29 4.18 -27.92
N GLN A 140 -14.09 4.93 -28.99
CA GLN A 140 -15.13 5.74 -29.60
C GLN A 140 -16.31 4.94 -30.21
N ASN A 141 -16.12 3.65 -30.53
CA ASN A 141 -17.09 2.86 -31.29
C ASN A 141 -17.51 1.53 -30.63
N LYS A 142 -17.06 1.22 -29.41
CA LYS A 142 -17.47 -0.02 -28.74
C LYS A 142 -18.66 0.26 -27.83
N ASN A 143 -19.84 -0.16 -28.28
CA ASN A 143 -21.08 -0.18 -27.48
C ASN A 143 -21.75 1.19 -27.20
N ASN A 144 -21.73 2.09 -28.17
CA ASN A 144 -22.58 3.29 -28.11
C ASN A 144 -24.05 2.89 -28.41
N THR A 145 -24.71 2.32 -27.41
CA THR A 145 -26.14 2.03 -27.47
C THR A 145 -26.90 3.16 -26.79
N GLU A 146 -28.14 3.39 -27.14
CA GLU A 146 -29.07 4.31 -26.44
C GLU A 146 -29.12 4.07 -24.93
N LYS A 147 -28.67 2.88 -24.47
CA LYS A 147 -28.64 2.44 -23.07
C LYS A 147 -27.34 2.80 -22.33
N GLY A 148 -26.40 3.54 -22.94
CA GLY A 148 -25.10 3.88 -22.37
C GLY A 148 -24.03 2.82 -22.60
N LEU A 149 -22.90 2.95 -21.89
CA LEU A 149 -21.74 2.07 -21.99
C LEU A 149 -21.96 0.80 -21.17
N VAL A 150 -22.07 -0.34 -21.84
CA VAL A 150 -22.33 -1.65 -21.21
C VAL A 150 -21.05 -2.48 -21.20
N MET A 151 -20.68 -3.01 -20.03
CA MET A 151 -19.59 -3.96 -19.86
C MET A 151 -20.13 -5.33 -19.45
N GLN A 152 -19.42 -6.39 -19.85
CA GLN A 152 -19.73 -7.73 -19.35
C GLN A 152 -19.28 -7.87 -17.89
N GLN A 153 -20.02 -8.63 -17.09
CA GLN A 153 -19.72 -8.86 -15.68
C GLN A 153 -18.33 -9.46 -15.47
N VAL A 154 -17.90 -10.37 -16.34
CA VAL A 154 -16.56 -10.98 -16.29
C VAL A 154 -15.42 -9.95 -16.42
N ASP A 155 -15.62 -8.89 -17.22
CA ASP A 155 -14.64 -7.83 -17.38
C ASP A 155 -14.58 -6.92 -16.15
N VAL A 156 -15.73 -6.69 -15.51
CA VAL A 156 -15.81 -5.95 -14.25
C VAL A 156 -15.08 -6.72 -13.15
N GLU A 157 -15.37 -8.01 -13.00
CA GLU A 157 -14.78 -8.88 -11.97
C GLU A 157 -13.25 -8.97 -12.10
N ARG A 158 -12.74 -9.04 -13.33
CA ARG A 158 -11.29 -9.10 -13.63
C ARG A 158 -10.53 -7.89 -13.10
N THR A 159 -11.12 -6.72 -13.09
CA THR A 159 -10.41 -5.47 -12.80
C THR A 159 -10.87 -4.77 -11.52
N GLN A 160 -12.00 -5.18 -10.95
CA GLN A 160 -12.65 -4.49 -9.84
C GLN A 160 -11.77 -4.41 -8.58
N HIS A 161 -11.05 -5.48 -8.26
CA HIS A 161 -10.21 -5.54 -7.06
C HIS A 161 -9.04 -4.56 -7.09
N PHE A 162 -8.53 -4.17 -8.27
CA PHE A 162 -7.48 -3.14 -8.36
C PHE A 162 -7.91 -1.77 -7.86
N ARG A 163 -9.22 -1.48 -7.89
CA ARG A 163 -9.80 -0.22 -7.39
C ARG A 163 -9.76 -0.09 -5.87
N LYS A 164 -9.56 -1.20 -5.14
CA LYS A 164 -9.39 -1.19 -3.69
C LYS A 164 -8.09 -0.54 -3.23
N CYS A 165 -7.14 -0.30 -4.15
CA CYS A 165 -5.82 0.23 -3.80
C CYS A 165 -5.92 1.61 -3.14
N ILE A 166 -5.46 1.69 -1.89
CA ILE A 166 -5.45 2.92 -1.05
C ILE A 166 -4.15 3.72 -1.17
N GLU A 167 -3.25 3.36 -2.08
CA GLU A 167 -1.96 4.04 -2.31
C GLU A 167 -1.07 4.14 -1.06
N CYS A 168 -1.07 3.10 -0.23
CA CYS A 168 -0.25 3.02 0.98
C CYS A 168 1.25 2.79 0.71
N TYR A 169 1.61 2.35 -0.48
CA TYR A 169 2.97 2.06 -0.93
C TYR A 169 3.72 0.96 -0.15
N LEU A 170 3.05 0.17 0.67
CA LEU A 170 3.67 -0.97 1.35
C LEU A 170 4.25 -1.97 0.35
N CYS A 171 3.54 -2.23 -0.76
CA CYS A 171 4.00 -3.07 -1.85
C CYS A 171 5.24 -2.52 -2.57
N GLN A 172 5.37 -1.19 -2.68
CA GLN A 172 6.57 -0.54 -3.20
C GLN A 172 7.75 -0.73 -2.24
N ASN A 173 7.48 -0.57 -0.93
CA ASN A 173 8.51 -0.68 0.10
C ASN A 173 9.07 -2.10 0.26
N VAL A 174 8.26 -3.13 0.07
CA VAL A 174 8.71 -4.53 0.20
C VAL A 174 9.37 -5.06 -1.08
N CYS A 175 9.20 -4.36 -2.20
CA CYS A 175 9.74 -4.78 -3.49
C CYS A 175 11.26 -4.68 -3.49
N HIS A 176 11.96 -5.82 -3.50
CA HIS A 176 13.42 -5.85 -3.48
C HIS A 176 14.06 -5.19 -4.72
N VAL A 177 13.37 -5.13 -5.85
CA VAL A 177 13.85 -4.39 -7.04
C VAL A 177 13.93 -2.89 -6.75
N ILE A 178 12.92 -2.34 -6.04
CA ILE A 178 12.92 -0.93 -5.66
C ILE A 178 13.78 -0.68 -4.42
N ARG A 179 13.57 -1.48 -3.37
CA ARG A 179 14.16 -1.28 -2.05
C ARG A 179 15.64 -1.62 -2.00
N ASP A 180 16.02 -2.80 -2.52
CA ASP A 180 17.36 -3.35 -2.31
C ASP A 180 18.29 -3.07 -3.51
N GLN A 181 17.74 -3.05 -4.73
CA GLN A 181 18.50 -2.75 -5.93
C GLN A 181 18.47 -1.27 -6.33
N GLY A 182 17.60 -0.46 -5.71
CA GLY A 182 17.47 0.96 -6.01
C GLY A 182 17.05 1.26 -7.44
N ALA A 183 16.34 0.33 -8.10
CA ALA A 183 16.01 0.41 -9.52
C ALA A 183 14.73 1.22 -9.82
N GLN A 184 14.48 2.33 -9.09
CA GLN A 184 13.32 3.21 -9.32
C GLN A 184 13.35 3.90 -10.68
N ASP A 185 14.50 3.97 -11.34
CA ASP A 185 14.67 4.49 -12.70
C ASP A 185 14.25 3.48 -13.78
N LYS A 186 14.27 2.19 -13.47
CA LYS A 186 14.03 1.08 -14.42
C LYS A 186 12.72 0.34 -14.18
N PHE A 187 12.13 0.46 -13.02
CA PHE A 187 10.90 -0.24 -12.65
C PHE A 187 9.97 0.65 -11.85
N VAL A 188 8.76 0.82 -12.35
CA VAL A 188 7.74 1.65 -11.67
C VAL A 188 7.19 1.03 -10.40
N GLY A 189 7.39 -0.28 -10.21
CA GLY A 189 6.96 -1.02 -9.02
C GLY A 189 5.53 -1.54 -9.04
N PRO A 190 5.22 -2.40 -8.03
CA PRO A 190 3.97 -3.17 -8.02
C PRO A 190 2.70 -2.30 -7.99
N ARG A 191 2.71 -1.15 -7.27
CA ARG A 191 1.56 -0.23 -7.23
C ARG A 191 1.15 0.23 -8.63
N PHE A 192 2.13 0.57 -9.47
CA PHE A 192 1.84 1.09 -10.80
C PHE A 192 1.57 -0.02 -11.80
N MET A 193 2.13 -1.22 -11.58
CA MET A 193 1.77 -2.39 -12.38
C MET A 193 0.27 -2.73 -12.25
N ILE A 194 -0.32 -2.67 -11.05
CA ILE A 194 -1.79 -2.88 -10.92
C ILE A 194 -2.60 -1.71 -11.50
N ARG A 195 -2.07 -0.49 -11.48
CA ARG A 195 -2.72 0.63 -12.17
C ARG A 195 -2.73 0.43 -13.68
N LEU A 196 -1.60 -0.01 -14.24
CA LEU A 196 -1.49 -0.37 -15.66
C LEU A 196 -2.40 -1.54 -16.01
N ALA A 197 -2.45 -2.59 -15.17
CA ALA A 197 -3.33 -3.73 -15.37
C ALA A 197 -4.81 -3.31 -15.39
N SER A 198 -5.22 -2.44 -14.48
CA SER A 198 -6.59 -1.94 -14.44
C SER A 198 -7.02 -1.17 -15.69
N LEU A 199 -6.08 -0.51 -16.36
CA LEU A 199 -6.31 0.21 -17.61
C LEU A 199 -6.23 -0.72 -18.82
N GLU A 200 -5.16 -1.52 -18.91
CA GLU A 200 -4.87 -2.40 -20.03
C GLU A 200 -5.90 -3.54 -20.18
N MET A 201 -6.51 -3.97 -19.09
CA MET A 201 -7.57 -5.00 -19.08
C MET A 201 -8.98 -4.42 -19.22
N HIS A 202 -9.12 -3.09 -19.27
CA HIS A 202 -10.42 -2.47 -19.37
C HIS A 202 -10.96 -2.58 -20.81
N PRO A 203 -12.12 -3.21 -21.04
CA PRO A 203 -12.60 -3.52 -22.39
C PRO A 203 -12.95 -2.28 -23.23
N MET A 204 -13.12 -1.14 -22.57
CA MET A 204 -13.46 0.13 -23.21
C MET A 204 -12.28 1.10 -23.32
N ASP A 205 -11.08 0.64 -23.03
CA ASP A 205 -9.85 1.43 -23.18
C ASP A 205 -9.14 1.04 -24.48
N ASP A 206 -8.90 2.01 -25.36
CA ASP A 206 -8.21 1.82 -26.67
C ASP A 206 -6.73 2.21 -26.61
N ALA A 207 -6.21 2.66 -25.47
CA ALA A 207 -4.82 3.03 -25.37
C ALA A 207 -3.91 1.81 -25.36
N ASP A 208 -3.02 1.75 -26.33
CA ASP A 208 -1.94 0.75 -26.34
C ASP A 208 -0.83 1.17 -25.35
N ARG A 209 -0.65 0.41 -24.27
CA ARG A 209 0.38 0.64 -23.25
C ARG A 209 1.44 -0.48 -23.23
N ILE A 210 1.27 -1.55 -24.00
CA ILE A 210 2.19 -2.69 -23.98
C ILE A 210 3.65 -2.30 -24.30
N PRO A 211 3.95 -1.43 -25.28
CA PRO A 211 5.31 -0.97 -25.50
C PRO A 211 5.92 -0.32 -24.24
N ALA A 212 5.18 0.62 -23.62
CA ALA A 212 5.64 1.30 -22.43
C ALA A 212 5.75 0.35 -21.22
N ILE A 213 4.86 -0.65 -21.09
CA ILE A 213 4.94 -1.68 -20.02
C ILE A 213 6.25 -2.46 -20.15
N LYS A 214 6.67 -2.78 -21.37
CA LYS A 214 7.93 -3.47 -21.62
C LYS A 214 9.14 -2.58 -21.30
N ASP A 215 9.21 -1.40 -21.90
CA ASP A 215 10.41 -0.58 -21.99
C ASP A 215 10.46 0.50 -20.89
N ASP A 216 9.40 1.31 -20.72
CA ASP A 216 9.40 2.46 -19.82
C ASP A 216 9.06 2.09 -18.37
N TYR A 217 8.17 1.11 -18.18
CA TYR A 217 7.70 0.71 -16.85
C TYR A 217 8.40 -0.54 -16.32
N GLY A 218 9.26 -1.15 -17.11
CA GLY A 218 10.20 -2.18 -16.70
C GLY A 218 9.56 -3.47 -16.18
N SER A 219 8.49 -3.96 -16.80
CA SER A 219 7.81 -5.19 -16.38
C SER A 219 8.74 -6.39 -16.29
N GLY A 220 9.83 -6.42 -17.11
CA GLY A 220 10.85 -7.45 -17.10
C GLY A 220 11.66 -7.54 -15.82
N MET A 221 11.77 -6.46 -15.04
CA MET A 221 12.52 -6.40 -13.78
C MET A 221 11.88 -7.20 -12.64
N CYS A 222 10.57 -7.42 -12.71
CA CYS A 222 9.87 -8.19 -11.68
C CYS A 222 10.15 -9.70 -11.82
N ASN A 223 10.67 -10.32 -10.78
CA ASN A 223 10.97 -11.76 -10.69
C ASN A 223 9.90 -12.59 -9.95
N ILE A 224 8.70 -12.02 -9.75
CA ILE A 224 7.50 -12.75 -9.29
C ILE A 224 7.66 -13.36 -7.87
N THR A 225 8.31 -12.68 -6.95
CA THR A 225 8.49 -13.15 -5.55
C THR A 225 7.23 -13.06 -4.68
N ARG A 226 6.16 -12.41 -5.16
CA ARG A 226 4.87 -12.22 -4.47
C ARG A 226 4.91 -11.40 -3.17
N CYS A 227 6.05 -10.90 -2.74
CA CYS A 227 6.17 -10.09 -1.52
C CYS A 227 5.21 -8.89 -1.50
N CYS A 228 4.94 -8.29 -2.65
CA CYS A 228 3.99 -7.18 -2.78
C CYS A 228 2.54 -7.59 -2.53
N THR A 229 2.15 -8.80 -2.92
CA THR A 229 0.81 -9.37 -2.65
C THR A 229 0.64 -9.63 -1.16
N GLU A 230 1.66 -10.20 -0.49
CA GLU A 230 1.61 -10.56 0.93
C GLU A 230 1.40 -9.38 1.87
N VAL A 231 1.90 -8.18 1.51
CA VAL A 231 1.79 -6.99 2.37
C VAL A 231 0.60 -6.10 2.02
N CYS A 232 -0.21 -6.47 1.04
CA CYS A 232 -1.33 -5.65 0.61
C CYS A 232 -2.46 -5.65 1.65
N PRO A 233 -2.79 -4.50 2.29
CA PRO A 233 -3.83 -4.45 3.32
C PRO A 233 -5.26 -4.56 2.75
N GLU A 234 -5.42 -4.47 1.43
CA GLU A 234 -6.69 -4.62 0.71
C GLU A 234 -6.78 -5.95 -0.05
N ASP A 235 -5.89 -6.91 0.25
CA ASP A 235 -5.85 -8.27 -0.32
C ASP A 235 -5.85 -8.32 -1.85
N ILE A 236 -5.23 -7.32 -2.49
CA ILE A 236 -5.11 -7.28 -3.95
C ILE A 236 -4.07 -8.32 -4.38
N GLN A 237 -4.44 -9.20 -5.28
CA GLN A 237 -3.55 -10.20 -5.87
C GLN A 237 -2.63 -9.53 -6.91
N ILE A 238 -1.71 -8.69 -6.41
CA ILE A 238 -0.87 -7.79 -7.23
C ILE A 238 -0.06 -8.57 -8.26
N THR A 239 0.53 -9.69 -7.83
CA THR A 239 1.40 -10.50 -8.70
C THR A 239 0.59 -11.30 -9.69
N ASP A 240 -0.41 -12.06 -9.20
CA ASP A 240 -1.10 -13.05 -10.02
C ASP A 240 -2.08 -12.39 -11.01
N ASP A 241 -2.87 -11.42 -10.54
CA ASP A 241 -3.89 -10.81 -11.39
C ASP A 241 -3.39 -9.56 -12.13
N GLY A 242 -2.31 -8.93 -11.65
CA GLY A 242 -1.77 -7.70 -12.24
C GLY A 242 -0.47 -7.92 -13.02
N ILE A 243 0.61 -8.31 -12.34
CA ILE A 243 1.95 -8.31 -12.94
C ILE A 243 2.10 -9.43 -13.96
N ILE A 244 1.71 -10.67 -13.62
CA ILE A 244 1.84 -11.82 -14.51
C ILE A 244 1.08 -11.60 -15.84
N PRO A 245 -0.22 -11.22 -15.83
CA PRO A 245 -0.92 -10.99 -17.10
C PRO A 245 -0.33 -9.86 -17.96
N LEU A 246 0.25 -8.82 -17.35
CA LEU A 246 0.95 -7.79 -18.11
C LEU A 246 2.24 -8.32 -18.76
N LYS A 247 3.00 -9.14 -18.04
CA LYS A 247 4.19 -9.80 -18.60
C LYS A 247 3.82 -10.74 -19.75
N GLU A 248 2.76 -11.53 -19.59
CA GLU A 248 2.25 -12.42 -20.67
C GLU A 248 1.88 -11.63 -21.91
N ARG A 249 1.16 -10.52 -21.79
CA ARG A 249 0.82 -9.64 -22.92
C ARG A 249 2.06 -9.09 -23.62
N VAL A 250 3.12 -8.78 -22.88
CA VAL A 250 4.41 -8.38 -23.47
C VAL A 250 5.04 -9.55 -24.23
N VAL A 251 5.04 -10.76 -23.67
CA VAL A 251 5.56 -11.96 -24.32
C VAL A 251 4.79 -12.26 -25.59
N ASP A 252 3.47 -12.29 -25.54
CA ASP A 252 2.60 -12.52 -26.71
C ASP A 252 2.87 -11.53 -27.84
N ARG A 253 3.17 -10.29 -27.50
CA ARG A 253 3.38 -9.24 -28.49
C ARG A 253 4.76 -9.29 -29.15
N TYR A 254 5.81 -9.59 -28.38
CA TYR A 254 7.18 -9.39 -28.82
C TYR A 254 8.00 -10.68 -28.94
N PHE A 255 7.62 -11.74 -28.26
CA PHE A 255 8.46 -12.92 -28.13
C PHE A 255 7.79 -14.23 -28.57
N ASP A 256 6.43 -14.29 -28.63
CA ASP A 256 5.73 -15.48 -29.10
C ASP A 256 5.71 -15.52 -30.63
N PRO A 257 6.41 -16.49 -31.27
CA PRO A 257 6.50 -16.56 -32.74
C PRO A 257 5.16 -16.86 -33.40
N PHE A 258 4.29 -17.65 -32.74
CA PHE A 258 2.96 -17.97 -33.28
C PHE A 258 2.05 -16.74 -33.25
N MET A 259 2.04 -15.99 -32.15
CA MET A 259 1.26 -14.75 -32.04
C MET A 259 1.78 -13.66 -33.01
N ILE A 260 3.09 -13.58 -33.17
CA ILE A 260 3.69 -12.65 -34.16
C ILE A 260 3.27 -13.01 -35.58
N LEU A 261 3.34 -14.31 -35.95
CA LEU A 261 2.93 -14.80 -37.29
C LEU A 261 1.43 -14.58 -37.50
N PHE A 262 0.59 -14.95 -36.52
CA PHE A 262 -0.86 -14.75 -36.59
C PHE A 262 -1.23 -13.29 -36.84
N ARG A 263 -0.61 -12.35 -36.12
CA ARG A 263 -0.82 -10.91 -36.34
C ARG A 263 -0.39 -10.42 -37.70
N LYS A 264 0.69 -10.99 -38.27
CA LYS A 264 1.12 -10.64 -39.63
C LYS A 264 0.12 -11.09 -40.69
N ILE A 265 -0.50 -12.28 -40.48
CA ILE A 265 -1.46 -12.85 -41.43
C ILE A 265 -2.83 -12.17 -41.32
N PHE A 266 -3.30 -11.91 -40.10
CA PHE A 266 -4.67 -11.42 -39.82
C PHE A 266 -4.75 -9.92 -39.50
N LYS A 267 -3.64 -9.17 -39.68
CA LYS A 267 -3.67 -7.71 -39.54
C LYS A 267 -4.43 -7.11 -40.73
N LYS A 268 -5.70 -6.87 -40.51
CA LYS A 268 -6.48 -5.86 -41.22
C LYS A 268 -6.46 -4.55 -40.49
#